data_c1536d806201bb9170c4cfb9b3c512f7
#
_entry.id   c1536d806201bb9170c4cfb9b3c512f7
#
_cell.length_a   1.000
_cell.length_b   1.000
_cell.length_c   1.000
_cell.angle_alpha   90.00
_cell.angle_beta   90.00
_cell.angle_gamma   90.00
#
_symmetry.space_group_name_H-M   'P 1'
#
loop_
_entity.id
_entity.type
_entity.pdbx_description
1 polymer ?
#
loop_
_entity_poly.entity_id
_entity_poly.type
_entity_poly.pdbx_seq_one_letter_code
_entity_poly.pdbx_strand_id
1 'polypeptide(L)'
;KRTCPLIPGKLLRVILELFVKVNNDSNNEVMVHIYMNVKDNTFVVDVPKQVVAKATIRYENNSPYITDPDYVRVLDVHSHNTMGAFFSGTDNSDEVGTGYFAVIGQVDKPGITMVIRAGRNGNFIKLTVDDVFDMSSYEFVSLPDSVMDNITYQSAVANTGVYGRTAYYDSAYGTTADVDYYYEYWAGYDKTKPKAKAT
;
A
#
# COMPACT_ATOMS: atom_id res chain seq x y z
N LYS A 1 12.50 -14.28 -16.81
CA LYS A 1 13.58 -13.86 -15.88
C LYS A 1 13.11 -12.55 -15.24
N ARG A 2 13.05 -12.51 -13.91
CA ARG A 2 12.69 -11.29 -13.17
C ARG A 2 13.73 -10.20 -13.50
N THR A 3 13.27 -9.00 -13.81
CA THR A 3 14.13 -7.86 -14.14
C THR A 3 14.28 -6.88 -12.97
N CYS A 4 13.30 -6.87 -12.04
CA CYS A 4 13.33 -6.07 -10.84
C CYS A 4 13.68 -6.98 -9.63
N PRO A 5 14.61 -6.58 -8.75
CA PRO A 5 14.83 -7.27 -7.48
C PRO A 5 13.58 -7.30 -6.62
N LEU A 6 13.49 -8.23 -5.68
CA LEU A 6 12.44 -8.20 -4.67
C LEU A 6 12.62 -6.98 -3.77
N ILE A 7 11.51 -6.33 -3.47
CA ILE A 7 11.46 -5.23 -2.51
C ILE A 7 11.63 -5.81 -1.10
N PRO A 8 12.51 -5.27 -0.24
CA PRO A 8 12.68 -5.77 1.12
C PRO A 8 11.35 -5.74 1.91
N GLY A 9 10.98 -6.86 2.53
CA GLY A 9 9.71 -7.02 3.25
C GLY A 9 9.54 -6.02 4.41
N LYS A 10 10.65 -5.55 5.00
CA LYS A 10 10.61 -4.47 6.00
C LYS A 10 9.93 -3.19 5.49
N LEU A 11 9.98 -2.89 4.19
CA LEU A 11 9.33 -1.72 3.63
C LEU A 11 7.81 -1.90 3.55
N LEU A 12 7.33 -3.12 3.29
CA LEU A 12 5.90 -3.41 3.39
C LEU A 12 5.39 -3.17 4.81
N ARG A 13 6.15 -3.57 5.82
CA ARG A 13 5.79 -3.32 7.21
C ARG A 13 5.66 -1.83 7.51
N VAL A 14 6.64 -1.05 7.12
CA VAL A 14 6.64 0.42 7.28
C VAL A 14 5.38 1.03 6.65
N ILE A 15 4.98 0.56 5.47
CA ILE A 15 3.76 1.00 4.78
C ILE A 15 2.52 0.62 5.59
N LEU A 16 2.45 -0.60 6.11
CA LEU A 16 1.33 -1.05 6.92
C LEU A 16 1.18 -0.22 8.21
N GLU A 17 2.28 0.10 8.88
CA GLU A 17 2.25 0.95 10.07
C GLU A 17 1.70 2.35 9.77
N LEU A 18 2.11 2.95 8.64
CA LEU A 18 1.57 4.22 8.19
C LEU A 18 0.07 4.13 7.91
N PHE A 19 -0.36 3.09 7.20
CA PHE A 19 -1.76 2.90 6.85
C PHE A 19 -2.65 2.72 8.09
N VAL A 20 -2.21 1.93 9.05
CA VAL A 20 -2.88 1.77 10.34
C VAL A 20 -2.94 3.10 11.09
N LYS A 21 -1.85 3.85 11.13
CA LYS A 21 -1.81 5.16 11.79
C LYS A 21 -2.81 6.14 11.17
N VAL A 22 -2.78 6.30 9.84
CA VAL A 22 -3.70 7.22 9.14
C VAL A 22 -5.16 6.78 9.31
N ASN A 23 -5.42 5.48 9.26
CA ASN A 23 -6.75 4.95 9.50
C ASN A 23 -7.25 5.26 10.92
N ASN A 24 -6.41 5.10 11.94
CA ASN A 24 -6.75 5.41 13.33
C ASN A 24 -6.99 6.90 13.56
N ASP A 25 -6.20 7.75 12.91
CA ASP A 25 -6.29 9.21 13.05
C ASP A 25 -7.53 9.78 12.36
N SER A 26 -7.93 9.23 11.21
CA SER A 26 -8.93 9.87 10.34
C SER A 26 -9.82 8.93 9.53
N ASN A 27 -9.53 7.63 9.50
CA ASN A 27 -10.20 6.66 8.63
C ASN A 27 -10.19 7.10 7.14
N ASN A 28 -9.06 7.67 6.69
CA ASN A 28 -8.84 8.11 5.31
C ASN A 28 -7.90 7.15 4.58
N GLU A 29 -8.02 7.10 3.27
CA GLU A 29 -7.07 6.43 2.39
C GLU A 29 -5.75 7.21 2.34
N VAL A 30 -4.66 6.52 2.07
CA VAL A 30 -3.33 7.11 1.93
C VAL A 30 -2.53 6.37 0.86
N MET A 31 -1.70 7.09 0.11
CA MET A 31 -0.84 6.57 -0.95
C MET A 31 0.63 6.62 -0.53
N VAL A 32 1.38 5.63 -0.97
CA VAL A 32 2.84 5.52 -0.82
C VAL A 32 3.44 5.04 -2.12
N HIS A 33 4.61 5.55 -2.46
CA HIS A 33 5.42 5.07 -3.57
C HIS A 33 6.69 4.38 -3.07
N ILE A 34 7.16 3.37 -3.81
CA ILE A 34 8.50 2.83 -3.62
C ILE A 34 9.32 3.12 -4.87
N TYR A 35 10.47 3.72 -4.66
CA TYR A 35 11.48 3.94 -5.68
C TYR A 35 12.66 3.00 -5.47
N MET A 36 13.25 2.55 -6.57
CA MET A 36 14.46 1.75 -6.60
C MET A 36 15.59 2.57 -7.23
N ASN A 37 16.73 2.61 -6.58
CA ASN A 37 17.96 3.12 -7.18
C ASN A 37 18.51 2.06 -8.15
N VAL A 38 18.66 2.42 -9.42
CA VAL A 38 19.07 1.48 -10.47
C VAL A 38 20.56 1.15 -10.44
N LYS A 39 21.39 1.90 -9.69
CA LYS A 39 22.83 1.66 -9.59
C LYS A 39 23.18 0.56 -8.59
N ASP A 40 22.49 0.55 -7.44
CA ASP A 40 22.81 -0.33 -6.32
C ASP A 40 21.64 -1.22 -5.89
N ASN A 41 20.47 -1.07 -6.53
CA ASN A 41 19.23 -1.78 -6.22
C ASN A 41 18.71 -1.52 -4.80
N THR A 42 19.05 -0.39 -4.20
CA THR A 42 18.44 0.02 -2.94
C THR A 42 17.03 0.57 -3.16
N PHE A 43 16.18 0.49 -2.13
CA PHE A 43 14.79 0.92 -2.20
C PHE A 43 14.49 2.00 -1.17
N VAL A 44 13.64 2.95 -1.56
CA VAL A 44 13.22 4.07 -0.74
C VAL A 44 11.69 4.13 -0.72
N VAL A 45 11.12 4.30 0.47
CA VAL A 45 9.70 4.61 0.65
C VAL A 45 9.52 6.12 0.55
N ASP A 46 8.63 6.56 -0.31
CA ASP A 46 8.27 7.96 -0.49
C ASP A 46 6.77 8.14 -0.20
N VAL A 47 6.47 9.04 0.70
CA VAL A 47 5.11 9.46 1.00
C VAL A 47 4.90 10.83 0.39
N PRO A 48 4.23 10.92 -0.78
CA PRO A 48 4.05 12.18 -1.46
C PRO A 48 3.20 13.13 -0.62
N LYS A 49 3.35 14.45 -0.84
CA LYS A 49 2.38 15.41 -0.30
C LYS A 49 1.01 15.11 -0.87
N GLN A 50 0.04 14.89 0.01
CA GLN A 50 -1.27 14.42 -0.37
C GLN A 50 -2.38 14.99 0.50
N VAL A 51 -3.55 15.15 -0.12
CA VAL A 51 -4.81 15.44 0.55
C VAL A 51 -5.64 14.18 0.53
N VAL A 52 -5.95 13.66 1.69
CA VAL A 52 -6.60 12.37 1.88
C VAL A 52 -8.02 12.52 2.40
N ALA A 53 -8.91 11.69 1.88
CA ALA A 53 -10.30 11.56 2.31
C ALA A 53 -10.68 10.08 2.43
N LYS A 54 -11.91 9.81 2.82
CA LYS A 54 -12.38 8.45 3.12
C LYS A 54 -12.27 7.48 1.92
N ALA A 55 -12.36 7.98 0.70
CA ALA A 55 -12.35 7.18 -0.52
C ALA A 55 -11.70 7.94 -1.70
N THR A 56 -10.81 8.86 -1.42
CA THR A 56 -10.08 9.60 -2.45
C THR A 56 -8.75 10.10 -1.93
N ILE A 57 -7.75 10.04 -2.80
CA ILE A 57 -6.41 10.57 -2.55
C ILE A 57 -6.09 11.52 -3.69
N ARG A 58 -5.59 12.71 -3.35
CA ARG A 58 -4.99 13.64 -4.31
C ARG A 58 -3.58 13.91 -3.86
N TYR A 59 -2.60 13.59 -4.67
CA TYR A 59 -1.20 13.76 -4.32
C TYR A 59 -0.47 14.65 -5.35
N GLU A 60 0.59 15.29 -4.88
CA GLU A 60 1.48 16.06 -5.71
C GLU A 60 2.58 15.14 -6.26
N ASN A 61 2.82 15.23 -7.55
CA ASN A 61 3.88 14.46 -8.20
C ASN A 61 5.22 15.23 -8.13
N ASN A 62 5.67 15.53 -6.91
CA ASN A 62 6.82 16.38 -6.61
C ASN A 62 7.93 15.68 -5.84
N SER A 63 7.94 14.36 -5.83
CA SER A 63 9.00 13.57 -5.21
C SER A 63 10.37 13.92 -5.82
N PRO A 64 11.44 14.07 -5.02
CA PRO A 64 12.77 14.31 -5.53
C PRO A 64 13.29 13.15 -6.40
N TYR A 65 12.74 11.96 -6.22
CA TYR A 65 13.13 10.76 -6.99
C TYR A 65 12.57 10.74 -8.42
N ILE A 66 11.59 11.59 -8.75
CA ILE A 66 10.98 11.64 -10.09
C ILE A 66 11.94 12.26 -11.11
N THR A 67 12.71 13.23 -10.70
CA THR A 67 13.67 13.95 -11.57
C THR A 67 15.07 13.39 -11.52
N ASP A 68 15.35 12.48 -10.59
CA ASP A 68 16.64 11.83 -10.46
C ASP A 68 16.69 10.59 -11.38
N PRO A 69 17.58 10.59 -12.42
CA PRO A 69 17.68 9.49 -13.39
C PRO A 69 18.16 8.18 -12.76
N ASP A 70 18.70 8.22 -11.55
CA ASP A 70 19.17 7.04 -10.83
C ASP A 70 18.02 6.30 -10.14
N TYR A 71 16.82 6.89 -10.07
CA TYR A 71 15.67 6.29 -9.42
C TYR A 71 14.55 5.97 -10.40
N VAL A 72 13.89 4.86 -10.15
CA VAL A 72 12.67 4.44 -10.87
C VAL A 72 11.60 4.08 -9.87
N ARG A 73 10.38 4.59 -10.06
CA ARG A 73 9.22 4.18 -9.27
C ARG A 73 8.83 2.77 -9.67
N VAL A 74 8.83 1.86 -8.70
CA VAL A 74 8.59 0.43 -8.92
C VAL A 74 7.26 -0.04 -8.35
N LEU A 75 6.74 0.62 -7.30
CA LEU A 75 5.46 0.26 -6.69
C LEU A 75 4.69 1.52 -6.29
N ASP A 76 3.42 1.56 -6.65
CA ASP A 76 2.40 2.43 -6.10
C ASP A 76 1.48 1.60 -5.20
N VAL A 77 1.27 2.04 -3.96
CA VAL A 77 0.39 1.34 -3.03
C VAL A 77 -0.49 2.33 -2.28
N HIS A 78 -1.78 2.02 -2.19
CA HIS A 78 -2.72 2.83 -1.42
C HIS A 78 -3.57 1.95 -0.48
N SER A 79 -4.15 2.60 0.53
CA SER A 79 -5.01 1.92 1.49
C SER A 79 -6.49 2.07 1.12
N HIS A 80 -7.28 1.05 1.44
CA HIS A 80 -8.75 1.07 1.44
C HIS A 80 -9.33 1.05 2.86
N ASN A 81 -8.60 1.59 3.83
CA ASN A 81 -9.06 1.73 5.23
C ASN A 81 -9.65 0.43 5.80
N THR A 82 -10.95 0.51 6.16
CA THR A 82 -11.75 -0.60 6.71
C THR A 82 -12.38 -1.50 5.65
N MET A 83 -12.30 -1.13 4.36
CA MET A 83 -12.80 -1.96 3.25
C MET A 83 -11.77 -3.02 2.88
N GLY A 84 -12.25 -4.11 2.27
CA GLY A 84 -11.34 -5.11 1.67
C GLY A 84 -10.51 -4.53 0.52
N ALA A 85 -9.36 -5.13 0.24
CA ALA A 85 -8.51 -4.72 -0.86
C ALA A 85 -9.09 -5.15 -2.21
N PHE A 86 -9.22 -4.22 -3.14
CA PHE A 86 -9.59 -4.47 -4.54
C PHE A 86 -9.12 -3.29 -5.40
N PHE A 87 -8.96 -3.50 -6.70
CA PHE A 87 -8.71 -2.41 -7.65
C PHE A 87 -10.04 -1.86 -8.17
N SER A 88 -10.29 -0.57 -7.97
CA SER A 88 -11.48 0.12 -8.45
C SER A 88 -11.41 0.44 -9.94
N GLY A 89 -12.51 0.92 -10.51
CA GLY A 89 -12.51 1.44 -11.88
C GLY A 89 -11.61 2.67 -12.07
N THR A 90 -11.45 3.48 -11.02
CA THR A 90 -10.53 4.62 -11.01
C THR A 90 -9.08 4.14 -11.08
N ASP A 91 -8.69 3.17 -10.25
CA ASP A 91 -7.35 2.58 -10.29
C ASP A 91 -7.02 2.01 -11.67
N ASN A 92 -7.99 1.35 -12.31
CA ASN A 92 -7.80 0.81 -13.65
C ASN A 92 -7.57 1.90 -14.72
N SER A 93 -8.12 3.09 -14.51
CA SER A 93 -7.97 4.22 -15.43
C SER A 93 -6.67 4.98 -15.20
N ASP A 94 -6.20 5.06 -13.96
CA ASP A 94 -5.06 5.87 -13.55
C ASP A 94 -3.73 5.10 -13.65
N GLU A 95 -3.76 3.78 -13.43
CA GLU A 95 -2.58 2.92 -13.43
C GLU A 95 -2.17 2.46 -14.84
N VAL A 96 -2.00 3.40 -15.75
CA VAL A 96 -1.60 3.12 -17.15
C VAL A 96 -0.09 2.93 -17.32
N GLY A 97 0.70 3.28 -16.30
CA GLY A 97 2.16 3.16 -16.30
C GLY A 97 2.67 1.72 -16.31
N THR A 98 4.00 1.57 -16.31
CA THR A 98 4.66 0.29 -16.08
C THR A 98 5.19 0.22 -14.66
N GLY A 99 4.76 -0.76 -13.87
CA GLY A 99 5.16 -0.92 -12.48
C GLY A 99 4.31 -1.96 -11.76
N TYR A 100 4.54 -2.05 -10.46
CA TYR A 100 3.67 -2.77 -9.55
C TYR A 100 2.65 -1.82 -8.95
N PHE A 101 1.44 -2.32 -8.72
CA PHE A 101 0.36 -1.60 -8.07
C PHE A 101 -0.22 -2.48 -6.98
N ALA A 102 -0.53 -1.91 -5.83
CA ALA A 102 -1.07 -2.64 -4.71
C ALA A 102 -2.15 -1.85 -3.98
N VAL A 103 -3.15 -2.57 -3.49
CA VAL A 103 -4.17 -2.03 -2.58
C VAL A 103 -4.13 -2.85 -1.30
N ILE A 104 -4.16 -2.16 -0.15
CA ILE A 104 -4.20 -2.78 1.16
C ILE A 104 -5.47 -2.33 1.88
N GLY A 105 -6.29 -3.26 2.32
CA GLY A 105 -7.56 -2.98 2.98
C GLY A 105 -7.69 -3.65 4.33
N GLN A 106 -8.79 -3.35 5.03
CA GLN A 106 -9.08 -3.90 6.36
C GLN A 106 -7.97 -3.65 7.38
N VAL A 107 -7.33 -2.49 7.31
CA VAL A 107 -6.17 -2.14 8.17
C VAL A 107 -6.53 -1.96 9.63
N ASP A 108 -7.84 -1.92 9.95
CA ASP A 108 -8.41 -1.86 11.30
C ASP A 108 -8.61 -3.26 11.93
N LYS A 109 -8.35 -4.33 11.20
CA LYS A 109 -8.67 -5.70 11.61
C LYS A 109 -7.43 -6.58 11.65
N PRO A 110 -7.48 -7.66 12.41
CA PRO A 110 -6.46 -8.70 12.37
C PRO A 110 -6.22 -9.32 10.98
N GLY A 111 -7.20 -9.32 10.10
CA GLY A 111 -7.12 -9.86 8.74
C GLY A 111 -6.96 -8.77 7.70
N ILE A 112 -5.80 -8.10 7.66
CA ILE A 112 -5.45 -7.16 6.58
C ILE A 112 -5.53 -7.88 5.24
N THR A 113 -6.20 -7.28 4.27
CA THR A 113 -6.27 -7.82 2.90
C THR A 113 -5.32 -7.05 1.98
N MET A 114 -4.74 -7.72 0.99
CA MET A 114 -3.86 -7.10 0.00
C MET A 114 -4.07 -7.71 -1.38
N VAL A 115 -4.10 -6.88 -2.40
CA VAL A 115 -4.06 -7.29 -3.80
C VAL A 115 -2.91 -6.58 -4.50
N ILE A 116 -2.17 -7.32 -5.33
CA ILE A 116 -1.02 -6.80 -6.07
C ILE A 116 -1.16 -7.19 -7.53
N ARG A 117 -0.77 -6.28 -8.41
CA ARG A 117 -0.67 -6.53 -9.86
C ARG A 117 0.56 -5.88 -10.46
N ALA A 118 1.10 -6.47 -11.51
CA ALA A 118 1.98 -5.78 -12.44
C ALA A 118 1.13 -5.16 -13.54
N GLY A 119 1.42 -3.91 -13.89
CA GLY A 119 0.73 -3.18 -14.95
C GLY A 119 1.69 -2.72 -16.04
N ARG A 120 1.17 -2.67 -17.27
CA ARG A 120 1.83 -2.04 -18.42
C ARG A 120 0.80 -1.62 -19.46
N ASN A 121 0.70 -0.33 -19.71
CA ASN A 121 -0.23 0.24 -20.72
C ASN A 121 -1.67 -0.25 -20.51
N GLY A 122 -2.18 -0.24 -19.26
CA GLY A 122 -3.53 -0.68 -18.92
C GLY A 122 -3.76 -2.20 -18.98
N ASN A 123 -2.72 -3.01 -19.20
CA ASN A 123 -2.81 -4.46 -19.09
C ASN A 123 -2.24 -4.90 -17.74
N PHE A 124 -2.92 -5.80 -17.05
CA PHE A 124 -2.60 -6.18 -15.69
C PHE A 124 -2.41 -7.68 -15.54
N ILE A 125 -1.46 -8.07 -14.71
CA ILE A 125 -1.21 -9.46 -14.29
C ILE A 125 -1.23 -9.49 -12.76
N LYS A 126 -2.09 -10.33 -12.18
CA LYS A 126 -2.14 -10.53 -10.72
C LYS A 126 -0.84 -11.17 -10.24
N LEU A 127 -0.36 -10.68 -9.10
CA LEU A 127 0.84 -11.17 -8.42
C LEU A 127 0.51 -11.55 -6.97
N THR A 128 1.36 -12.37 -6.38
CA THR A 128 1.38 -12.64 -4.95
C THR A 128 2.35 -11.69 -4.23
N VAL A 129 2.30 -11.64 -2.90
CA VAL A 129 3.24 -10.85 -2.09
C VAL A 129 4.69 -11.30 -2.35
N ASP A 130 4.93 -12.62 -2.42
CA ASP A 130 6.26 -13.20 -2.64
C ASP A 130 6.81 -12.95 -4.07
N ASP A 131 5.95 -12.58 -5.02
CA ASP A 131 6.40 -12.16 -6.34
C ASP A 131 7.05 -10.77 -6.32
N VAL A 132 6.73 -9.96 -5.31
CA VAL A 132 7.12 -8.54 -5.23
C VAL A 132 8.05 -8.28 -4.05
N PHE A 133 7.79 -8.88 -2.89
CA PHE A 133 8.52 -8.63 -1.66
C PHE A 133 9.40 -9.82 -1.23
N ASP A 134 10.59 -9.51 -0.71
CA ASP A 134 11.42 -10.47 0.02
C ASP A 134 11.01 -10.48 1.49
N MET A 135 10.18 -11.45 1.84
CA MET A 135 9.66 -11.60 3.20
C MET A 135 10.66 -12.23 4.17
N SER A 136 11.83 -12.66 3.71
CA SER A 136 12.90 -13.19 4.57
C SER A 136 13.64 -12.11 5.36
N SER A 137 13.63 -10.86 4.87
CA SER A 137 14.30 -9.71 5.50
C SER A 137 13.30 -8.92 6.35
N TYR A 138 13.40 -9.07 7.70
CA TYR A 138 12.35 -8.63 8.58
C TYR A 138 12.86 -7.85 9.80
N GLU A 139 13.56 -6.77 9.56
CA GLU A 139 13.91 -5.83 10.62
C GLU A 139 12.82 -4.78 10.82
N PHE A 140 12.55 -4.42 12.07
CA PHE A 140 11.65 -3.31 12.38
C PHE A 140 12.32 -1.99 11.98
N VAL A 141 11.67 -1.24 11.12
CA VAL A 141 12.06 0.13 10.76
C VAL A 141 10.82 0.99 10.89
N SER A 142 10.86 1.98 11.77
CA SER A 142 9.78 2.97 11.89
C SER A 142 9.98 4.09 10.86
N LEU A 143 8.88 4.62 10.34
CA LEU A 143 8.92 5.87 9.58
C LEU A 143 9.21 7.05 10.52
N PRO A 144 9.99 8.04 10.06
CA PRO A 144 10.12 9.30 10.78
C PRO A 144 8.76 9.98 10.94
N ASP A 145 8.49 10.59 12.09
CA ASP A 145 7.23 11.31 12.32
C ASP A 145 6.97 12.42 11.29
N SER A 146 8.03 13.01 10.73
CA SER A 146 7.97 14.01 9.66
C SER A 146 7.25 13.55 8.38
N VAL A 147 7.08 12.25 8.19
CA VAL A 147 6.29 11.70 7.08
C VAL A 147 4.82 12.14 7.17
N MET A 148 4.30 12.32 8.39
CA MET A 148 2.93 12.78 8.61
C MET A 148 2.71 14.22 8.12
N ASP A 149 3.76 15.04 8.04
CA ASP A 149 3.68 16.42 7.52
C ASP A 149 3.27 16.47 6.04
N ASN A 150 3.43 15.37 5.32
CA ASN A 150 3.03 15.22 3.92
C ASN A 150 1.54 14.86 3.76
N ILE A 151 0.83 14.57 4.85
CA ILE A 151 -0.56 14.09 4.79
C ILE A 151 -1.49 15.17 5.32
N THR A 152 -2.34 15.71 4.46
CA THR A 152 -3.38 16.67 4.81
C THR A 152 -4.72 15.96 4.83
N TYR A 153 -5.37 15.95 5.98
CA TYR A 153 -6.70 15.36 6.12
C TYR A 153 -7.76 16.33 5.60
N GLN A 154 -8.57 15.89 4.64
CA GLN A 154 -9.72 16.66 4.21
C GLN A 154 -10.77 16.66 5.33
N SER A 155 -11.11 17.84 5.84
CA SER A 155 -12.18 17.98 6.82
C SER A 155 -13.49 17.45 6.25
N ALA A 156 -14.29 16.76 7.07
CA ALA A 156 -15.60 16.22 6.69
C ALA A 156 -16.67 17.28 6.33
N VAL A 157 -16.30 18.56 6.30
CA VAL A 157 -17.20 19.69 6.03
C VAL A 157 -17.34 19.88 4.51
N ALA A 158 -18.56 19.63 4.06
CA ALA A 158 -19.11 20.02 2.77
C ALA A 158 -18.67 19.24 1.52
N ASN A 159 -19.09 17.98 1.42
CA ASN A 159 -19.47 17.44 0.13
C ASN A 159 -20.98 17.10 0.11
N THR A 160 -21.81 18.14 0.03
CA THR A 160 -23.22 18.03 -0.42
C THR A 160 -23.27 17.98 -1.96
N GLY A 161 -22.26 17.42 -2.60
CA GLY A 161 -22.20 17.18 -4.04
C GLY A 161 -22.52 15.73 -4.35
N VAL A 162 -23.65 15.54 -4.96
CA VAL A 162 -24.17 14.30 -5.53
C VAL A 162 -23.07 13.53 -6.28
N TYR A 163 -22.51 12.50 -5.68
CA TYR A 163 -21.80 11.46 -6.39
C TYR A 163 -22.55 10.14 -6.21
N GLY A 164 -23.63 10.02 -7.01
CA GLY A 164 -24.19 8.73 -7.32
C GLY A 164 -23.26 8.01 -8.29
N ARG A 165 -22.40 7.15 -7.77
CA ARG A 165 -21.84 6.01 -8.49
C ARG A 165 -21.91 4.82 -7.56
N THR A 166 -22.84 3.94 -7.86
CA THR A 166 -22.91 2.56 -7.40
C THR A 166 -21.60 1.90 -7.77
N ALA A 167 -20.76 1.62 -6.76
CA ALA A 167 -19.64 0.72 -6.93
C ALA A 167 -20.21 -0.66 -7.26
N TYR A 168 -20.02 -1.12 -8.47
CA TYR A 168 -20.20 -2.52 -8.82
C TYR A 168 -19.07 -3.30 -8.15
N TYR A 169 -19.43 -4.06 -7.13
CA TYR A 169 -18.54 -5.07 -6.56
C TYR A 169 -18.33 -6.16 -7.61
N ASP A 170 -17.18 -6.16 -8.25
CA ASP A 170 -16.73 -7.35 -8.97
C ASP A 170 -16.12 -8.32 -7.94
N SER A 171 -16.97 -9.24 -7.46
CA SER A 171 -16.62 -10.25 -6.44
C SER A 171 -15.66 -11.34 -6.95
N ALA A 172 -15.10 -11.19 -8.13
CA ALA A 172 -14.28 -12.22 -8.77
C ALA A 172 -12.78 -12.18 -8.37
N TYR A 173 -12.31 -11.19 -7.60
CA TYR A 173 -10.90 -11.01 -7.30
C TYR A 173 -10.63 -10.80 -5.80
N GLY A 174 -10.75 -11.83 -5.02
CA GLY A 174 -10.37 -11.75 -3.62
C GLY A 174 -10.54 -13.09 -2.91
N THR A 175 -9.58 -13.97 -3.03
CA THR A 175 -9.46 -15.06 -2.06
C THR A 175 -8.63 -14.54 -0.89
N THR A 176 -9.26 -14.38 0.24
CA THR A 176 -8.69 -13.95 1.53
C THR A 176 -7.63 -14.90 2.10
N ALA A 177 -7.42 -16.07 1.46
CA ALA A 177 -6.61 -17.15 2.01
C ALA A 177 -5.11 -16.82 2.14
N ASP A 178 -4.56 -15.93 1.31
CA ASP A 178 -3.12 -15.68 1.28
C ASP A 178 -2.67 -14.61 2.29
N VAL A 179 -3.59 -13.80 2.81
CA VAL A 179 -3.26 -12.65 3.66
C VAL A 179 -3.38 -12.97 5.14
N ASP A 180 -4.26 -13.88 5.53
CA ASP A 180 -4.38 -14.36 6.92
C ASP A 180 -3.05 -14.97 7.40
N TYR A 181 -2.33 -15.68 6.52
CA TYR A 181 -1.01 -16.22 6.82
C TYR A 181 0.00 -15.12 7.15
N TYR A 182 0.00 -14.03 6.41
CA TYR A 182 0.94 -12.92 6.65
C TYR A 182 0.59 -12.14 7.90
N TYR A 183 -0.69 -11.96 8.23
CA TYR A 183 -1.10 -11.29 9.45
C TYR A 183 -0.75 -12.08 10.71
N GLU A 184 -0.99 -13.39 10.72
CA GLU A 184 -0.56 -14.25 11.84
C GLU A 184 0.96 -14.23 12.01
N TYR A 185 1.70 -14.21 10.91
CA TYR A 185 3.14 -14.03 10.92
C TYR A 185 3.55 -12.66 11.50
N TRP A 186 2.78 -11.60 11.23
CA TRP A 186 3.03 -10.25 11.70
C TRP A 186 2.58 -10.03 13.15
N ALA A 187 1.40 -10.47 13.54
CA ALA A 187 0.86 -10.35 14.88
C ALA A 187 1.58 -11.24 15.90
N GLY A 188 2.18 -12.35 15.46
CA GLY A 188 2.90 -13.30 16.31
C GLY A 188 4.32 -12.87 16.68
N TYR A 189 4.84 -11.78 16.12
CA TYR A 189 6.25 -11.42 16.29
C TYR A 189 6.51 -10.32 17.32
N ASP A 190 5.60 -10.09 18.25
CA ASP A 190 5.95 -9.40 19.50
C ASP A 190 6.80 -10.33 20.37
N LYS A 191 8.12 -10.17 20.29
CA LYS A 191 9.10 -10.95 21.08
C LYS A 191 8.92 -10.84 22.60
N THR A 192 8.00 -9.99 23.06
CA THR A 192 7.74 -9.77 24.48
C THR A 192 6.54 -10.56 25.00
N LYS A 193 5.76 -11.21 24.15
CA LYS A 193 4.61 -12.02 24.57
C LYS A 193 4.94 -13.53 24.50
N PRO A 194 4.70 -14.29 25.57
CA PRO A 194 4.88 -15.74 25.53
C PRO A 194 3.86 -16.38 24.58
N LYS A 195 4.35 -17.30 23.73
CA LYS A 195 3.50 -18.07 22.80
C LYS A 195 2.36 -18.74 23.57
N ALA A 196 1.12 -18.46 23.19
CA ALA A 196 -0.03 -19.22 23.64
C ALA A 196 0.16 -20.67 23.19
N LYS A 197 0.17 -21.61 24.15
CA LYS A 197 0.21 -23.03 23.84
C LYS A 197 -1.11 -23.43 23.19
N ALA A 198 -1.01 -23.98 21.98
CA ALA A 198 -2.14 -24.66 21.35
C ALA A 198 -2.55 -25.83 22.27
N THR A 199 -3.80 -25.81 22.72
CA THR A 199 -4.51 -26.95 23.35
C THR A 199 -5.33 -27.66 22.29
#